data_b1e9d07cc7ecfc361c5a79bcf421ba72
#
_entry.id   b1e9d07cc7ecfc361c5a79bcf421ba72
#
_cell.length_a   1.000
_cell.length_b   1.000
_cell.length_c   1.000
_cell.angle_alpha   90.00
_cell.angle_beta   90.00
_cell.angle_gamma   90.00
#
_symmetry.space_group_name_H-M   'P 1'
#
loop_
_entity.id
_entity.type
_entity.pdbx_description
1 polymer ?
#
loop_
_entity_poly.entity_id
_entity_poly.type
_entity_poly.pdbx_seq_one_letter_code
_entity_poly.pdbx_strand_id
1 'polypeptide(L)'
;MFLKTLGSLTDDELMQRVAGKDDDRAYGELYHRHACRLMGLFYRQMNGDEALAADLTQDAFMRVWTARDRFSGANFRTWLLTIGYNLIKNHYRHTEHQKQYELFSKQTGEEAADNNIIDKMENDAFDQTLRQELEKLPSDSRLLFSFRFEEELTVPEIAALMGIPEGTVKSRLYMLTQTLKQKFNQYDYIRR
;
A
#
# COMPACT_ATOMS: atom_id res chain seq x y z
N MET A 1 40.54 2.21 2.27
CA MET A 1 39.14 2.29 2.74
C MET A 1 38.28 2.55 1.50
N PHE A 2 37.67 1.54 0.92
CA PHE A 2 36.82 1.70 -0.26
C PHE A 2 35.55 2.46 0.16
N LEU A 3 35.31 3.64 -0.39
CA LEU A 3 34.07 4.37 -0.23
C LEU A 3 32.97 3.53 -0.92
N LYS A 4 32.06 2.95 -0.14
CA LYS A 4 30.88 2.29 -0.68
C LYS A 4 30.11 3.32 -1.53
N THR A 5 29.78 2.97 -2.77
CA THR A 5 28.86 3.76 -3.59
C THR A 5 27.46 3.72 -2.97
N LEU A 6 26.64 4.75 -3.14
CA LEU A 6 25.28 4.79 -2.57
C LEU A 6 24.46 3.56 -2.97
N GLY A 7 24.60 3.10 -4.20
CA GLY A 7 23.90 1.90 -4.70
C GLY A 7 24.27 0.59 -3.97
N SER A 8 25.42 0.53 -3.27
CA SER A 8 25.84 -0.65 -2.50
C SER A 8 25.46 -0.60 -1.01
N LEU A 9 24.84 0.49 -0.56
CA LEU A 9 24.37 0.62 0.81
C LEU A 9 22.99 -0.03 0.96
N THR A 10 22.71 -0.56 2.16
CA THR A 10 21.35 -0.98 2.52
C THR A 10 20.44 0.23 2.69
N ASP A 11 19.13 0.01 2.64
CA ASP A 11 18.15 1.09 2.85
C ASP A 11 18.26 1.70 4.24
N ASP A 12 18.57 0.88 5.25
CA ASP A 12 18.80 1.35 6.62
C ASP A 12 20.07 2.21 6.72
N GLU A 13 21.18 1.82 6.05
CA GLU A 13 22.40 2.62 5.96
C GLU A 13 22.17 3.95 5.23
N LEU A 14 21.36 3.94 4.16
CA LEU A 14 20.96 5.16 3.45
C LEU A 14 20.13 6.06 4.36
N MET A 15 19.12 5.51 5.04
CA MET A 15 18.26 6.31 5.91
C MET A 15 19.00 6.88 7.12
N GLN A 16 19.99 6.16 7.67
CA GLN A 16 20.88 6.69 8.71
C GLN A 16 21.69 7.89 8.22
N ARG A 17 22.11 7.91 6.94
CA ARG A 17 22.77 9.09 6.36
C ARG A 17 21.83 10.26 6.19
N VAL A 18 20.60 10.01 5.77
CA VAL A 18 19.55 11.04 5.67
C VAL A 18 19.29 11.65 7.05
N ALA A 19 19.11 10.80 8.08
CA ALA A 19 18.83 11.26 9.43
C ALA A 19 20.00 12.01 10.10
N GLY A 20 21.25 11.55 9.84
CA GLY A 20 22.41 12.10 10.55
C GLY A 20 23.15 13.22 9.84
N LYS A 21 22.96 13.39 8.52
CA LYS A 21 23.77 14.31 7.69
C LYS A 21 22.95 15.11 6.67
N ASP A 22 21.63 14.99 6.68
CA ASP A 22 20.76 15.58 5.63
C ASP A 22 21.23 15.21 4.20
N ASP A 23 21.64 13.94 3.99
CA ASP A 23 22.22 13.48 2.73
C ASP A 23 21.12 13.32 1.66
N ASP A 24 20.91 14.37 0.85
CA ASP A 24 19.93 14.42 -0.24
C ASP A 24 20.16 13.31 -1.29
N ARG A 25 21.42 12.90 -1.49
CA ARG A 25 21.74 11.84 -2.45
C ARG A 25 21.30 10.47 -1.92
N ALA A 26 21.51 10.22 -0.62
CA ALA A 26 21.02 9.00 0.03
C ALA A 26 19.48 8.95 0.03
N TYR A 27 18.83 10.10 0.24
CA TYR A 27 17.38 10.22 0.13
C TYR A 27 16.88 9.96 -1.30
N GLY A 28 17.53 10.55 -2.31
CA GLY A 28 17.23 10.30 -3.72
C GLY A 28 17.35 8.82 -4.11
N GLU A 29 18.34 8.12 -3.58
CA GLU A 29 18.51 6.68 -3.79
C GLU A 29 17.36 5.87 -3.15
N LEU A 30 16.93 6.20 -1.94
CA LEU A 30 15.76 5.59 -1.29
C LEU A 30 14.48 5.83 -2.10
N TYR A 31 14.29 7.05 -2.57
CA TYR A 31 13.17 7.38 -3.44
C TYR A 31 13.18 6.53 -4.71
N HIS A 32 14.31 6.46 -5.39
CA HIS A 32 14.47 5.68 -6.62
C HIS A 32 14.13 4.18 -6.42
N ARG A 33 14.55 3.60 -5.29
CA ARG A 33 14.31 2.18 -4.98
C ARG A 33 12.86 1.87 -4.64
N HIS A 34 12.16 2.78 -3.97
CA HIS A 34 10.88 2.46 -3.32
C HIS A 34 9.67 3.17 -3.91
N ALA A 35 9.84 4.30 -4.62
CA ALA A 35 8.71 5.12 -5.07
C ALA A 35 7.75 4.38 -6.00
N CYS A 36 8.27 3.64 -6.99
CA CYS A 36 7.45 2.90 -7.95
C CYS A 36 6.61 1.81 -7.25
N ARG A 37 7.22 1.08 -6.31
CA ARG A 37 6.52 0.02 -5.56
C ARG A 37 5.45 0.59 -4.64
N LEU A 38 5.76 1.68 -3.95
CA LEU A 38 4.81 2.38 -3.08
C LEU A 38 3.66 2.99 -3.87
N MET A 39 3.95 3.60 -5.03
CA MET A 39 2.93 4.10 -5.95
C MET A 39 2.01 2.98 -6.43
N GLY A 40 2.54 1.80 -6.76
CA GLY A 40 1.75 0.62 -7.12
C GLY A 40 0.82 0.16 -5.99
N LEU A 41 1.27 0.23 -4.72
CA LEU A 41 0.42 -0.05 -3.58
C LEU A 41 -0.72 0.97 -3.49
N PHE A 42 -0.43 2.28 -3.56
CA PHE A 42 -1.46 3.32 -3.53
C PHE A 42 -2.44 3.21 -4.69
N TYR A 43 -1.95 3.00 -5.91
CA TYR A 43 -2.78 2.83 -7.10
C TYR A 43 -3.83 1.73 -6.92
N ARG A 44 -3.43 0.56 -6.41
CA ARG A 44 -4.35 -0.54 -6.13
C ARG A 44 -5.35 -0.22 -5.01
N GLN A 45 -4.92 0.53 -4.00
CA GLN A 45 -5.80 0.89 -2.89
C GLN A 45 -6.75 2.04 -3.24
N MET A 46 -6.37 2.90 -4.16
CA MET A 46 -7.17 4.06 -4.63
C MET A 46 -7.99 3.75 -5.89
N ASN A 47 -8.32 2.48 -6.13
CA ASN A 47 -9.15 2.01 -7.24
C ASN A 47 -8.64 2.47 -8.62
N GLY A 48 -7.32 2.52 -8.81
CA GLY A 48 -6.70 2.88 -10.08
C GLY A 48 -6.54 4.40 -10.31
N ASP A 49 -6.76 5.23 -9.31
CA ASP A 49 -6.52 6.68 -9.42
C ASP A 49 -5.01 6.96 -9.38
N GLU A 50 -4.42 7.17 -10.57
CA GLU A 50 -2.99 7.40 -10.74
C GLU A 50 -2.53 8.73 -10.15
N ALA A 51 -3.33 9.79 -10.33
CA ALA A 51 -3.01 11.11 -9.81
C ALA A 51 -2.95 11.08 -8.28
N LEU A 52 -3.96 10.51 -7.63
CA LEU A 52 -4.00 10.35 -6.18
C LEU A 52 -2.89 9.44 -5.67
N ALA A 53 -2.56 8.35 -6.40
CA ALA A 53 -1.46 7.46 -6.03
C ALA A 53 -0.10 8.18 -6.08
N ALA A 54 0.12 9.03 -7.09
CA ALA A 54 1.31 9.85 -7.21
C ALA A 54 1.41 10.86 -6.06
N ASP A 55 0.32 11.57 -5.75
CA ASP A 55 0.26 12.53 -4.65
C ASP A 55 0.55 11.86 -3.30
N LEU A 56 -0.07 10.71 -3.03
CA LEU A 56 0.18 9.95 -1.79
C LEU A 56 1.62 9.43 -1.71
N THR A 57 2.23 9.09 -2.84
CA THR A 57 3.63 8.68 -2.90
C THR A 57 4.54 9.84 -2.53
N GLN A 58 4.29 11.02 -3.09
CA GLN A 58 5.03 12.23 -2.75
C GLN A 58 4.86 12.60 -1.27
N ASP A 59 3.62 12.57 -0.75
CA ASP A 59 3.35 12.86 0.68
C ASP A 59 4.06 11.84 1.60
N ALA A 60 4.08 10.55 1.23
CA ALA A 60 4.82 9.55 2.00
C ALA A 60 6.30 9.88 2.11
N PHE A 61 6.95 10.24 1.00
CA PHE A 61 8.37 10.60 1.02
C PHE A 61 8.62 11.94 1.71
N MET A 62 7.74 12.93 1.59
CA MET A 62 7.82 14.15 2.40
C MET A 62 7.76 13.85 3.90
N ARG A 63 6.92 12.90 4.32
CA ARG A 63 6.85 12.46 5.73
C ARG A 63 8.10 11.70 6.14
N VAL A 64 8.68 10.87 5.27
CA VAL A 64 10.00 10.25 5.51
C VAL A 64 11.04 11.32 5.81
N TRP A 65 11.12 12.36 4.98
CA TRP A 65 12.06 13.47 5.18
C TRP A 65 11.81 14.22 6.49
N THR A 66 10.57 14.58 6.75
CA THR A 66 10.19 15.35 7.95
C THR A 66 10.39 14.55 9.24
N ALA A 67 10.17 13.23 9.20
CA ALA A 67 10.27 12.35 10.36
C ALA A 67 11.62 11.61 10.43
N ARG A 68 12.61 11.96 9.62
CA ARG A 68 13.90 11.26 9.49
C ARG A 68 14.63 11.04 10.81
N ASP A 69 14.55 12.02 11.72
CA ASP A 69 15.19 11.94 13.06
C ASP A 69 14.53 10.90 13.98
N ARG A 70 13.33 10.44 13.63
CA ARG A 70 12.59 9.40 14.38
C ARG A 70 12.88 7.99 13.88
N PHE A 71 13.66 7.86 12.82
CA PHE A 71 14.05 6.54 12.32
C PHE A 71 15.00 5.86 13.30
N SER A 72 14.55 4.76 13.90
CA SER A 72 15.31 4.03 14.93
C SER A 72 16.40 3.09 14.37
N GLY A 73 16.59 3.08 13.06
CA GLY A 73 17.63 2.25 12.41
C GLY A 73 17.23 0.82 12.09
N ALA A 74 15.97 0.46 12.23
CA ALA A 74 15.50 -0.89 11.94
C ALA A 74 14.44 -0.90 10.83
N ASN A 75 14.76 -1.61 9.72
CA ASN A 75 13.87 -1.91 8.60
C ASN A 75 13.13 -0.69 8.00
N PHE A 76 13.88 0.11 7.23
CA PHE A 76 13.34 1.28 6.52
C PHE A 76 12.09 0.94 5.70
N ARG A 77 12.05 -0.21 5.02
CA ARG A 77 10.92 -0.62 4.21
C ARG A 77 9.63 -0.76 5.02
N THR A 78 9.68 -1.43 6.17
CA THR A 78 8.51 -1.56 7.05
C THR A 78 8.08 -0.20 7.61
N TRP A 79 9.03 0.67 7.93
CA TRP A 79 8.75 2.03 8.38
C TRP A 79 8.07 2.87 7.29
N LEU A 80 8.56 2.82 6.04
CA LEU A 80 7.94 3.47 4.88
C LEU A 80 6.51 2.94 4.64
N LEU A 81 6.32 1.63 4.68
CA LEU A 81 4.99 1.01 4.54
C LEU A 81 4.03 1.41 5.65
N THR A 82 4.55 1.64 6.89
CA THR A 82 3.74 2.17 7.99
C THR A 82 3.26 3.59 7.71
N ILE A 83 4.11 4.44 7.14
CA ILE A 83 3.73 5.78 6.69
C ILE A 83 2.66 5.68 5.61
N GLY A 84 2.86 4.82 4.60
CA GLY A 84 1.90 4.57 3.52
C GLY A 84 0.55 4.08 4.03
N TYR A 85 0.54 3.10 4.93
CA TYR A 85 -0.69 2.60 5.56
C TYR A 85 -1.48 3.70 6.28
N ASN A 86 -0.79 4.55 7.03
CA ASN A 86 -1.43 5.65 7.73
C ASN A 86 -2.03 6.69 6.75
N LEU A 87 -1.39 6.92 5.61
CA LEU A 87 -1.94 7.77 4.54
C LEU A 87 -3.22 7.17 3.96
N ILE A 88 -3.20 5.88 3.60
CA ILE A 88 -4.37 5.15 3.08
C ILE A 88 -5.52 5.22 4.10
N LYS A 89 -5.24 4.89 5.35
CA LYS A 89 -6.24 4.91 6.43
C LYS A 89 -6.86 6.29 6.63
N ASN A 90 -6.04 7.34 6.59
CA ASN A 90 -6.52 8.72 6.70
C ASN A 90 -7.38 9.11 5.50
N HIS A 91 -6.99 8.72 4.29
CA HIS A 91 -7.77 8.97 3.08
C HIS A 91 -9.16 8.31 3.17
N TYR A 92 -9.24 7.03 3.50
CA TYR A 92 -10.52 6.32 3.65
C TYR A 92 -11.41 6.96 4.73
N ARG A 93 -10.84 7.32 5.88
CA ARG A 93 -11.59 7.99 6.94
C ARG A 93 -12.15 9.35 6.48
N HIS A 94 -11.35 10.13 5.75
CA HIS A 94 -11.78 11.42 5.22
C HIS A 94 -12.91 11.27 4.20
N THR A 95 -12.77 10.30 3.28
CA THR A 95 -13.78 10.01 2.26
C THR A 95 -15.09 9.52 2.88
N GLU A 96 -15.04 8.71 3.94
CA GLU A 96 -16.22 8.24 4.64
C GLU A 96 -16.95 9.37 5.37
N HIS A 97 -16.21 10.27 6.04
CA HIS A 97 -16.77 11.49 6.63
C HIS A 97 -17.39 12.42 5.58
N GLN A 98 -16.75 12.57 4.43
CA GLN A 98 -17.27 13.39 3.33
C GLN A 98 -18.56 12.79 2.76
N LYS A 99 -18.63 11.47 2.55
CA LYS A 99 -19.87 10.79 2.13
C LYS A 99 -20.98 10.95 3.16
N GLN A 100 -20.70 10.82 4.45
CA GLN A 100 -21.70 11.06 5.49
C GLN A 100 -22.18 12.50 5.48
N TYR A 101 -21.29 13.49 5.33
CA TYR A 101 -21.67 14.90 5.24
C TYR A 101 -22.50 15.18 3.98
N GLU A 102 -22.15 14.61 2.84
CA GLU A 102 -22.90 14.71 1.60
C GLU A 102 -24.27 14.03 1.69
N LEU A 103 -24.40 12.89 2.36
CA LEU A 103 -25.68 12.24 2.62
C LEU A 103 -26.59 13.10 3.51
N PHE A 104 -26.01 13.80 4.49
CA PHE A 104 -26.76 14.77 5.30
C PHE A 104 -27.14 16.02 4.51
N SER A 105 -26.35 16.44 3.52
CA SER A 105 -26.62 17.62 2.67
C SER A 105 -27.45 17.28 1.42
N LYS A 106 -27.36 16.02 0.93
CA LYS A 106 -28.13 15.51 -0.23
C LYS A 106 -29.44 14.84 0.20
N GLN A 107 -30.35 15.59 0.79
CA GLN A 107 -31.78 15.28 0.62
C GLN A 107 -32.27 15.69 -0.78
N THR A 108 -31.39 16.02 -1.71
CA THR A 108 -31.73 16.33 -3.12
C THR A 108 -30.63 15.76 -4.01
N GLY A 109 -31.02 14.75 -4.79
CA GLY A 109 -30.43 13.97 -5.87
C GLY A 109 -29.06 14.35 -6.47
N GLU A 110 -28.37 13.32 -6.75
CA GLU A 110 -27.70 12.92 -8.00
C GLU A 110 -26.49 12.01 -7.71
N GLU A 111 -26.45 10.88 -8.41
CA GLU A 111 -25.42 9.85 -8.31
C GLU A 111 -24.16 10.31 -9.05
N ALA A 112 -22.98 10.15 -8.42
CA ALA A 112 -21.70 10.38 -9.06
C ALA A 112 -21.22 9.09 -9.75
N ALA A 113 -20.88 9.21 -11.03
CA ALA A 113 -20.44 8.14 -11.91
C ALA A 113 -19.08 7.58 -11.53
N ASP A 114 -19.01 6.26 -11.58
CA ASP A 114 -17.79 5.44 -11.42
C ASP A 114 -16.98 5.49 -12.73
N ASN A 115 -15.79 6.08 -12.71
CA ASN A 115 -14.89 6.12 -13.85
C ASN A 115 -13.80 5.05 -13.68
N ASN A 116 -14.07 3.85 -14.19
CA ASN A 116 -13.08 2.81 -14.40
C ASN A 116 -12.32 3.07 -15.71
N ILE A 117 -11.10 3.59 -15.62
CA ILE A 117 -10.15 3.56 -16.71
C ILE A 117 -9.16 2.43 -16.43
N ILE A 118 -9.34 1.32 -17.14
CA ILE A 118 -8.43 0.16 -17.13
C ILE A 118 -7.28 0.50 -18.05
N ASP A 119 -6.10 0.71 -17.51
CA ASP A 119 -4.88 0.80 -18.29
C ASP A 119 -4.22 -0.58 -18.43
N LYS A 120 -3.78 -0.84 -19.69
CA LYS A 120 -3.31 -2.13 -20.16
C LYS A 120 -1.87 -2.37 -19.73
N MET A 121 -1.67 -3.33 -18.84
CA MET A 121 -0.45 -4.14 -18.86
C MET A 121 -0.86 -5.57 -19.21
N GLU A 122 -0.15 -6.15 -20.17
CA GLU A 122 -0.30 -7.55 -20.58
C GLU A 122 -0.09 -8.44 -19.37
N ASN A 123 -1.18 -8.85 -18.75
CA ASN A 123 -1.19 -9.77 -17.64
C ASN A 123 -2.07 -10.96 -17.97
N ASP A 124 -1.56 -12.14 -17.64
CA ASP A 124 -2.23 -13.43 -17.73
C ASP A 124 -3.69 -13.29 -17.25
N ALA A 125 -4.62 -14.00 -17.90
CA ALA A 125 -6.06 -13.98 -17.56
C ALA A 125 -6.32 -14.26 -16.06
N PHE A 126 -5.40 -14.97 -15.41
CA PHE A 126 -5.41 -15.22 -13.97
C PHE A 126 -5.20 -13.92 -13.16
N ASP A 127 -4.23 -13.09 -13.56
CA ASP A 127 -3.94 -11.83 -12.85
C ASP A 127 -5.10 -10.84 -12.94
N GLN A 128 -5.76 -10.77 -14.09
CA GLN A 128 -6.96 -9.94 -14.25
C GLN A 128 -8.10 -10.40 -13.36
N THR A 129 -8.32 -11.71 -13.29
CA THR A 129 -9.36 -12.30 -12.43
C THR A 129 -9.05 -12.06 -10.96
N LEU A 130 -7.78 -12.21 -10.55
CA LEU A 130 -7.35 -11.94 -9.19
C LEU A 130 -7.59 -10.47 -8.80
N ARG A 131 -7.23 -9.53 -9.67
CA ARG A 131 -7.47 -8.09 -9.44
C ARG A 131 -8.96 -7.80 -9.25
N GLN A 132 -9.81 -8.30 -10.13
CA GLN A 132 -11.27 -8.10 -10.03
C GLN A 132 -11.85 -8.67 -8.73
N GLU A 133 -11.36 -9.81 -8.26
CA GLU A 133 -11.81 -10.39 -6.99
C GLU A 133 -11.26 -9.61 -5.78
N LEU A 134 -10.03 -9.10 -5.87
CA LEU A 134 -9.45 -8.25 -4.82
C LEU A 134 -10.20 -6.92 -4.69
N GLU A 135 -10.62 -6.30 -5.80
CA GLU A 135 -11.40 -5.04 -5.80
C GLU A 135 -12.74 -5.16 -5.07
N LYS A 136 -13.35 -6.35 -5.08
CA LYS A 136 -14.60 -6.64 -4.36
C LYS A 136 -14.41 -6.81 -2.85
N LEU A 137 -13.16 -6.92 -2.38
CA LEU A 137 -12.88 -7.11 -0.97
C LEU A 137 -12.89 -5.77 -0.20
N PRO A 138 -13.22 -5.80 1.11
CA PRO A 138 -13.04 -4.65 1.96
C PRO A 138 -11.58 -4.13 1.92
N SER A 139 -11.39 -2.82 2.06
CA SER A 139 -10.08 -2.16 2.00
C SER A 139 -9.02 -2.79 2.92
N ASP A 140 -9.40 -3.14 4.16
CA ASP A 140 -8.51 -3.82 5.12
C ASP A 140 -8.03 -5.19 4.60
N SER A 141 -8.88 -5.93 3.90
CA SER A 141 -8.54 -7.24 3.33
C SER A 141 -7.61 -7.09 2.12
N ARG A 142 -7.83 -6.07 1.28
CA ARG A 142 -6.93 -5.73 0.16
C ARG A 142 -5.55 -5.33 0.66
N LEU A 143 -5.48 -4.49 1.70
CA LEU A 143 -4.22 -4.09 2.33
C LEU A 143 -3.48 -5.29 2.93
N LEU A 144 -4.22 -6.17 3.61
CA LEU A 144 -3.65 -7.37 4.20
C LEU A 144 -3.08 -8.31 3.12
N PHE A 145 -3.78 -8.43 1.97
CA PHE A 145 -3.26 -9.16 0.82
C PHE A 145 -1.96 -8.55 0.31
N SER A 146 -1.95 -7.24 0.05
CA SER A 146 -0.76 -6.54 -0.43
C SER A 146 0.42 -6.69 0.52
N PHE A 147 0.22 -6.50 1.82
CA PHE A 147 1.29 -6.65 2.80
C PHE A 147 1.85 -8.07 2.87
N ARG A 148 0.99 -9.09 2.80
CA ARG A 148 1.42 -10.47 2.94
C ARG A 148 2.02 -11.05 1.67
N PHE A 149 1.39 -10.83 0.50
CA PHE A 149 1.70 -11.54 -0.74
C PHE A 149 2.51 -10.70 -1.74
N GLU A 150 2.37 -9.38 -1.73
CA GLU A 150 3.13 -8.49 -2.62
C GLU A 150 4.35 -7.89 -1.91
N GLU A 151 4.17 -7.50 -0.62
CA GLU A 151 5.24 -6.95 0.20
C GLU A 151 5.96 -8.01 1.04
N GLU A 152 5.50 -9.27 1.05
CA GLU A 152 6.11 -10.42 1.72
C GLU A 152 6.37 -10.20 3.22
N LEU A 153 5.59 -9.32 3.87
CA LEU A 153 5.72 -9.06 5.28
C LEU A 153 5.34 -10.29 6.12
N THR A 154 6.04 -10.48 7.21
CA THR A 154 5.72 -11.49 8.21
C THR A 154 4.48 -11.08 9.03
N VAL A 155 3.84 -12.05 9.68
CA VAL A 155 2.68 -11.77 10.55
C VAL A 155 3.00 -10.75 11.65
N PRO A 156 4.15 -10.83 12.37
CA PRO A 156 4.53 -9.83 13.34
C PRO A 156 4.70 -8.42 12.74
N GLU A 157 5.32 -8.31 11.56
CA GLU A 157 5.50 -7.02 10.87
C GLU A 157 4.15 -6.41 10.48
N ILE A 158 3.23 -7.21 9.93
CA ILE A 158 1.88 -6.76 9.59
C ILE A 158 1.12 -6.33 10.86
N ALA A 159 1.24 -7.09 11.94
CA ALA A 159 0.61 -6.78 13.22
C ALA A 159 1.08 -5.42 13.77
N ALA A 160 2.41 -5.20 13.78
CA ALA A 160 3.01 -3.94 14.19
C ALA A 160 2.60 -2.78 13.26
N LEU A 161 2.64 -2.98 11.95
CA LEU A 161 2.29 -1.99 10.93
C LEU A 161 0.82 -1.55 11.02
N MET A 162 -0.11 -2.51 11.17
CA MET A 162 -1.55 -2.24 11.23
C MET A 162 -2.02 -1.89 12.64
N GLY A 163 -1.20 -2.07 13.68
CA GLY A 163 -1.57 -1.83 15.07
C GLY A 163 -2.63 -2.81 15.61
N ILE A 164 -2.59 -4.08 15.18
CA ILE A 164 -3.54 -5.14 15.59
C ILE A 164 -2.79 -6.38 16.10
N PRO A 165 -3.41 -7.20 16.96
CA PRO A 165 -2.78 -8.42 17.46
C PRO A 165 -2.43 -9.42 16.34
N GLU A 166 -1.33 -10.16 16.47
CA GLU A 166 -0.94 -11.21 15.51
C GLU A 166 -2.03 -12.26 15.28
N GLY A 167 -2.76 -12.64 16.34
CA GLY A 167 -3.90 -13.55 16.25
C GLY A 167 -4.98 -13.02 15.30
N THR A 168 -5.21 -11.70 15.32
CA THR A 168 -6.16 -11.04 14.41
C THR A 168 -5.63 -11.06 12.97
N VAL A 169 -4.32 -10.83 12.77
CA VAL A 169 -3.71 -10.95 11.43
C VAL A 169 -3.86 -12.36 10.89
N LYS A 170 -3.54 -13.38 11.69
CA LYS A 170 -3.64 -14.81 11.30
C LYS A 170 -5.07 -15.19 10.91
N SER A 171 -6.06 -14.82 11.73
CA SER A 171 -7.47 -15.11 11.45
C SER A 171 -7.98 -14.41 10.18
N ARG A 172 -7.63 -13.12 10.00
CA ARG A 172 -7.99 -12.37 8.79
C ARG A 172 -7.32 -12.93 7.53
N LEU A 173 -6.03 -13.32 7.60
CA LEU A 173 -5.33 -13.99 6.49
C LEU A 173 -5.97 -15.33 6.14
N TYR A 174 -6.37 -16.11 7.15
CA TYR A 174 -7.08 -17.36 6.92
C TYR A 174 -8.40 -17.13 6.18
N MET A 175 -9.24 -16.21 6.65
CA MET A 175 -10.52 -15.87 6.02
C MET A 175 -10.31 -15.36 4.59
N LEU A 176 -9.35 -14.47 4.37
CA LEU A 176 -8.99 -13.96 3.05
C LEU A 176 -8.60 -15.11 2.10
N THR A 177 -7.73 -16.02 2.55
CA THR A 177 -7.26 -17.14 1.74
C THR A 177 -8.43 -18.10 1.41
N GLN A 178 -9.35 -18.34 2.35
CA GLN A 178 -10.54 -19.18 2.10
C GLN A 178 -11.48 -18.51 1.08
N THR A 179 -11.71 -17.21 1.21
CA THR A 179 -12.56 -16.46 0.26
C THR A 179 -11.98 -16.53 -1.16
N LEU A 180 -10.68 -16.28 -1.31
CA LEU A 180 -10.02 -16.36 -2.62
C LEU A 180 -10.06 -17.80 -3.19
N LYS A 181 -9.77 -18.82 -2.37
CA LYS A 181 -9.85 -20.24 -2.82
C LYS A 181 -11.25 -20.61 -3.33
N GLN A 182 -12.31 -20.21 -2.61
CA GLN A 182 -13.67 -20.48 -3.04
C GLN A 182 -13.98 -19.81 -4.39
N LYS A 183 -13.53 -18.58 -4.59
CA LYS A 183 -13.71 -17.87 -5.85
C LYS A 183 -12.96 -18.54 -7.00
N PHE A 184 -11.68 -18.88 -6.81
CA PHE A 184 -10.88 -19.50 -7.85
C PHE A 184 -11.33 -20.93 -8.18
N ASN A 185 -11.79 -21.72 -7.22
CA ASN A 185 -12.38 -23.04 -7.50
C ASN A 185 -13.63 -22.95 -8.36
N GLN A 186 -14.42 -21.88 -8.26
CA GLN A 186 -15.57 -21.65 -9.15
C GLN A 186 -15.15 -21.40 -10.60
N TYR A 187 -14.00 -20.75 -10.83
CA TYR A 187 -13.47 -20.50 -12.18
C TYR A 187 -12.91 -21.77 -12.84
N ASP A 188 -12.33 -22.70 -12.09
CA ASP A 188 -11.84 -23.99 -12.61
C ASP A 188 -12.99 -24.88 -13.10
N TYR A 189 -14.19 -24.80 -12.50
CA TYR A 189 -15.37 -25.53 -12.94
C TYR A 189 -15.98 -24.99 -14.25
N ILE A 190 -15.76 -23.73 -14.59
CA ILE A 190 -16.27 -23.11 -15.82
C ILE A 190 -15.33 -23.36 -17.01
N ARG A 191 -14.08 -23.73 -16.78
CA ARG A 191 -13.08 -24.04 -17.83
C ARG A 191 -13.04 -25.53 -18.25
N ARG A 192 -13.83 -26.40 -17.64
CA ARG A 192 -14.04 -27.79 -18.04
C ARG A 192 -15.37 -27.94 -18.76
#